data_038434acd69d7c5830db1fe937735332
#
_entry.id   038434acd69d7c5830db1fe937735332
#
_cell.length_a   1.000
_cell.length_b   1.000
_cell.length_c   1.000
_cell.angle_alpha   90.00
_cell.angle_beta   90.00
_cell.angle_gamma   90.00
#
_symmetry.space_group_name_H-M   'P 1'
#
loop_
_entity.id
_entity.type
_entity.pdbx_description
1 polymer ?
#
loop_
_entity_poly.entity_id
_entity_poly.type
_entity_poly.pdbx_seq_one_letter_code
_entity_poly.pdbx_strand_id
1 'polypeptide(L)'
;IRDDVESRGLGDVYKRQVYMAEKVKLMKIDEVEPEKDSVKEKALSDALKSIEKTYGKGSIMRLGDACLEKIEVIPTGSITLDIALGVGGYPKGRIIEIFGPESSGKTTFALHAIAEAQKKGGYAAFIDAEHALDPVYAKALGVDIDSLILSQPDNGEQALEIVEALVRSNAIDIIVIDSVAALVPKAEIEGDMGDSHVGLQARLMSQAMRKLAGIINKSKTVAIFINQIREKVGVLFGSPETTSGGRALKFYSTIRLDIRRVDQIKQGSDPIGNLTRVKVVKNKVAPPFKIAEIDLIYGKGISYEGEVLDLATNFDIVEK
;
A
#
# COMPACT_ATOMS: atom_id res chain seq x y z
N ILE A 1 -49.81 32.86 -23.32
CA ILE A 1 -48.94 33.09 -24.51
C ILE A 1 -47.43 33.09 -24.15
N ARG A 2 -47.03 32.73 -22.93
CA ARG A 2 -45.61 32.66 -22.51
C ARG A 2 -45.05 31.25 -22.38
N ASP A 3 -45.89 30.21 -22.32
CA ASP A 3 -45.44 28.83 -22.07
C ASP A 3 -45.15 28.01 -23.33
N ASP A 4 -45.41 28.55 -24.54
CA ASP A 4 -45.30 27.83 -25.80
C ASP A 4 -43.95 28.01 -26.52
N VAL A 5 -43.09 28.91 -26.02
CA VAL A 5 -41.76 29.17 -26.63
C VAL A 5 -40.63 28.33 -26.00
N GLU A 6 -40.76 27.98 -24.73
CA GLU A 6 -39.74 27.15 -24.05
C GLU A 6 -39.81 25.67 -24.42
N SER A 7 -41.02 25.15 -24.72
CA SER A 7 -41.18 23.73 -25.09
C SER A 7 -40.64 23.40 -26.52
N ARG A 8 -40.61 24.38 -27.41
CA ARG A 8 -40.05 24.19 -28.77
C ARG A 8 -38.54 24.16 -28.81
N GLY A 9 -37.86 24.87 -27.89
CA GLY A 9 -36.41 24.89 -27.79
C GLY A 9 -35.80 23.57 -27.30
N LEU A 10 -36.43 22.91 -26.33
CA LEU A 10 -35.96 21.63 -25.75
C LEU A 10 -36.14 20.47 -26.76
N GLY A 11 -37.23 20.47 -27.57
CA GLY A 11 -37.44 19.46 -28.60
C GLY A 11 -36.39 19.50 -29.74
N ASP A 12 -35.92 20.68 -30.08
CA ASP A 12 -34.90 20.85 -31.14
C ASP A 12 -33.49 20.50 -30.67
N VAL A 13 -33.17 20.74 -29.38
CA VAL A 13 -31.90 20.32 -28.80
C VAL A 13 -31.85 18.80 -28.69
N TYR A 14 -32.96 18.16 -28.28
CA TYR A 14 -33.02 16.69 -28.18
C TYR A 14 -32.95 16.04 -29.58
N LYS A 15 -33.63 16.57 -30.58
CA LYS A 15 -33.52 16.09 -31.98
C LYS A 15 -32.10 16.25 -32.53
N ARG A 16 -31.43 17.37 -32.26
CA ARG A 16 -30.02 17.55 -32.64
C ARG A 16 -29.07 16.58 -31.95
N GLN A 17 -29.27 16.28 -30.64
CA GLN A 17 -28.46 15.29 -29.92
C GLN A 17 -28.67 13.86 -30.47
N VAL A 18 -29.91 13.47 -30.76
CA VAL A 18 -30.23 12.17 -31.39
C VAL A 18 -29.63 12.08 -32.80
N TYR A 19 -29.77 13.14 -33.61
CA TYR A 19 -29.22 13.20 -34.98
C TYR A 19 -27.68 13.17 -34.98
N MET A 20 -27.03 13.82 -34.00
CA MET A 20 -25.56 13.74 -33.80
C MET A 20 -25.13 12.36 -33.32
N ALA A 21 -25.86 11.72 -32.40
CA ALA A 21 -25.58 10.38 -31.95
C ALA A 21 -25.74 9.33 -33.08
N GLU A 22 -26.74 9.46 -33.94
CA GLU A 22 -26.88 8.61 -35.13
C GLU A 22 -25.79 8.87 -36.18
N LYS A 23 -25.40 10.11 -36.38
CA LYS A 23 -24.31 10.48 -37.31
C LYS A 23 -22.94 9.98 -36.80
N VAL A 24 -22.70 10.00 -35.47
CA VAL A 24 -21.52 9.40 -34.83
C VAL A 24 -21.57 7.88 -34.95
N LYS A 25 -22.75 7.25 -34.89
CA LYS A 25 -22.93 5.81 -35.11
C LYS A 25 -22.71 5.38 -36.56
N LEU A 26 -23.01 6.27 -37.52
CA LEU A 26 -22.78 6.05 -38.96
C LEU A 26 -21.35 6.40 -39.39
N MET A 27 -20.61 7.18 -38.61
CA MET A 27 -19.17 7.34 -38.71
C MET A 27 -18.45 6.31 -37.84
N LYS A 28 -18.81 5.05 -37.89
CA LYS A 28 -17.84 4.01 -37.66
C LYS A 28 -16.85 4.10 -38.80
N ILE A 29 -15.77 4.82 -38.58
CA ILE A 29 -14.53 4.60 -39.32
C ILE A 29 -14.32 3.09 -39.21
N ASP A 30 -14.39 2.39 -40.34
CA ASP A 30 -13.88 1.03 -40.39
C ASP A 30 -12.48 1.12 -39.78
N GLU A 31 -12.31 0.58 -38.56
CA GLU A 31 -10.98 0.37 -37.97
C GLU A 31 -10.34 -0.62 -38.95
N VAL A 32 -9.67 -0.10 -39.97
CA VAL A 32 -8.72 -0.85 -40.77
C VAL A 32 -7.67 -1.24 -39.74
N GLU A 33 -7.75 -2.46 -39.22
CA GLU A 33 -6.65 -3.03 -38.46
C GLU A 33 -5.38 -2.81 -39.28
N PRO A 34 -4.38 -2.08 -38.75
CA PRO A 34 -3.20 -1.81 -39.54
C PRO A 34 -2.59 -3.17 -39.91
N GLU A 35 -2.48 -3.46 -41.23
CA GLU A 35 -1.81 -4.66 -41.71
C GLU A 35 -0.45 -4.75 -41.05
N LYS A 36 -0.30 -5.73 -40.14
CA LYS A 36 0.95 -5.94 -39.43
C LYS A 36 1.99 -6.35 -40.46
N ASP A 37 2.98 -5.51 -40.64
CA ASP A 37 4.10 -5.75 -41.54
C ASP A 37 4.76 -7.09 -41.15
N SER A 38 4.59 -8.11 -41.99
CA SER A 38 5.04 -9.48 -41.75
C SER A 38 6.56 -9.56 -41.50
N VAL A 39 7.32 -8.62 -42.07
CA VAL A 39 8.77 -8.52 -41.86
C VAL A 39 9.08 -8.01 -40.46
N LYS A 40 8.33 -7.04 -39.97
CA LYS A 40 8.47 -6.53 -38.59
C LYS A 40 8.05 -7.56 -37.54
N GLU A 41 6.98 -8.33 -37.83
CA GLU A 41 6.50 -9.36 -36.92
C GLU A 41 7.51 -10.51 -36.78
N LYS A 42 8.16 -10.91 -37.87
CA LYS A 42 9.24 -11.90 -37.87
C LYS A 42 10.47 -11.39 -37.13
N ALA A 43 10.91 -10.17 -37.40
CA ALA A 43 12.03 -9.54 -36.71
C ALA A 43 11.79 -9.42 -35.20
N LEU A 44 10.56 -9.05 -34.79
CA LEU A 44 10.17 -8.99 -33.38
C LEU A 44 10.18 -10.38 -32.72
N SER A 45 9.64 -11.41 -33.40
CA SER A 45 9.66 -12.78 -32.90
C SER A 45 11.08 -13.30 -32.68
N ASP A 46 11.99 -13.02 -33.61
CA ASP A 46 13.40 -13.44 -33.50
C ASP A 46 14.13 -12.69 -32.38
N ALA A 47 13.83 -11.38 -32.20
CA ALA A 47 14.34 -10.60 -31.07
C ALA A 47 13.85 -11.15 -29.72
N LEU A 48 12.55 -11.47 -29.58
CA LEU A 48 11.96 -12.05 -28.37
C LEU A 48 12.66 -13.38 -28.02
N LYS A 49 12.82 -14.29 -29.00
CA LYS A 49 13.54 -15.57 -28.80
C LYS A 49 14.98 -15.38 -28.37
N SER A 50 15.67 -14.40 -28.94
CA SER A 50 17.05 -14.08 -28.57
C SER A 50 17.16 -13.58 -27.13
N ILE A 51 16.23 -12.72 -26.70
CA ILE A 51 16.15 -12.22 -25.32
C ILE A 51 15.88 -13.37 -24.35
N GLU A 52 14.90 -14.22 -24.63
CA GLU A 52 14.62 -15.40 -23.79
C GLU A 52 15.79 -16.37 -23.69
N LYS A 53 16.55 -16.56 -24.78
CA LYS A 53 17.75 -17.40 -24.80
C LYS A 53 18.87 -16.81 -23.93
N THR A 54 19.01 -15.48 -23.94
CA THR A 54 20.10 -14.78 -23.21
C THR A 54 19.78 -14.59 -21.74
N TYR A 55 18.54 -14.24 -21.40
CA TYR A 55 18.13 -13.82 -20.05
C TYR A 55 17.21 -14.82 -19.35
N GLY A 56 16.82 -15.91 -20.02
CA GLY A 56 15.92 -16.95 -19.50
C GLY A 56 14.45 -16.74 -19.85
N LYS A 57 13.67 -17.82 -19.74
CA LYS A 57 12.21 -17.78 -19.96
C LYS A 57 11.54 -16.82 -19.00
N GLY A 58 10.59 -16.02 -19.48
CA GLY A 58 9.85 -15.03 -18.69
C GLY A 58 10.59 -13.70 -18.52
N SER A 59 11.80 -13.52 -19.13
CA SER A 59 12.50 -12.23 -19.14
C SER A 59 11.77 -11.15 -19.95
N ILE A 60 10.95 -11.56 -20.90
CA ILE A 60 10.08 -10.72 -21.70
C ILE A 60 8.76 -11.45 -21.94
N MET A 61 7.62 -10.70 -21.87
CA MET A 61 6.29 -11.25 -22.11
C MET A 61 5.39 -10.17 -22.70
N ARG A 62 4.34 -10.56 -23.38
CA ARG A 62 3.29 -9.61 -23.78
C ARG A 62 2.41 -9.33 -22.57
N LEU A 63 2.06 -8.07 -22.36
CA LEU A 63 1.24 -7.67 -21.21
C LEU A 63 -0.12 -8.40 -21.15
N GLY A 64 -0.71 -8.70 -22.31
CA GLY A 64 -1.95 -9.48 -22.39
C GLY A 64 -1.84 -10.88 -21.83
N ASP A 65 -0.68 -11.52 -21.97
CA ASP A 65 -0.43 -12.87 -21.45
C ASP A 65 -0.23 -12.86 -19.92
N ALA A 66 0.20 -11.72 -19.36
CA ALA A 66 0.46 -11.54 -17.92
C ALA A 66 -0.77 -11.02 -17.14
N CYS A 67 -1.78 -10.48 -17.82
CA CYS A 67 -2.88 -9.72 -17.19
C CYS A 67 -3.96 -10.57 -16.51
N LEU A 68 -3.89 -11.89 -16.52
CA LEU A 68 -4.96 -12.77 -16.00
C LEU A 68 -4.66 -13.35 -14.61
N GLU A 69 -3.47 -13.17 -14.06
CA GLU A 69 -3.18 -13.66 -12.72
C GLU A 69 -3.82 -12.73 -11.67
N LYS A 70 -4.70 -13.31 -10.86
CA LYS A 70 -5.26 -12.63 -9.67
C LYS A 70 -4.11 -12.25 -8.74
N ILE A 71 -4.06 -10.98 -8.34
CA ILE A 71 -3.06 -10.49 -7.39
C ILE A 71 -3.24 -11.23 -6.06
N GLU A 72 -2.23 -11.97 -5.64
CA GLU A 72 -2.19 -12.59 -4.33
C GLU A 72 -2.03 -11.53 -3.25
N VAL A 73 -2.77 -11.69 -2.13
CA VAL A 73 -2.78 -10.72 -1.04
C VAL A 73 -2.70 -11.37 0.33
N ILE A 74 -2.19 -10.63 1.29
CA ILE A 74 -2.34 -10.89 2.73
C ILE A 74 -3.45 -9.94 3.22
N PRO A 75 -4.54 -10.43 3.85
CA PRO A 75 -5.57 -9.58 4.43
C PRO A 75 -4.98 -8.61 5.46
N THR A 76 -5.59 -7.46 5.61
CA THR A 76 -5.09 -6.45 6.57
C THR A 76 -5.53 -6.73 8.01
N GLY A 77 -6.52 -7.60 8.20
CA GLY A 77 -7.23 -7.83 9.45
C GLY A 77 -8.47 -6.92 9.60
N SER A 78 -8.71 -6.01 8.65
CA SER A 78 -9.88 -5.14 8.57
C SER A 78 -10.57 -5.35 7.23
N ILE A 79 -11.85 -5.72 7.26
CA ILE A 79 -12.66 -5.90 6.04
C ILE A 79 -12.80 -4.56 5.31
N THR A 80 -13.04 -3.49 6.05
CA THR A 80 -13.23 -2.15 5.50
C THR A 80 -11.98 -1.67 4.78
N LEU A 81 -10.79 -1.92 5.35
CA LEU A 81 -9.53 -1.58 4.69
C LEU A 81 -9.27 -2.48 3.47
N ASP A 82 -9.57 -3.76 3.54
CA ASP A 82 -9.42 -4.69 2.42
C ASP A 82 -10.27 -4.26 1.21
N ILE A 83 -11.50 -3.80 1.46
CA ILE A 83 -12.40 -3.21 0.44
C ILE A 83 -11.80 -1.89 -0.09
N ALA A 84 -11.28 -1.02 0.78
CA ALA A 84 -10.67 0.24 0.38
C ALA A 84 -9.42 0.05 -0.48
N LEU A 85 -8.64 -1.01 -0.23
CA LEU A 85 -7.48 -1.38 -1.04
C LEU A 85 -7.88 -1.92 -2.43
N GLY A 86 -9.10 -2.43 -2.61
CA GLY A 86 -9.67 -2.83 -3.88
C GLY A 86 -9.19 -4.17 -4.42
N VAL A 87 -8.20 -4.81 -3.77
CA VAL A 87 -7.67 -6.12 -4.12
C VAL A 87 -7.84 -7.15 -2.98
N GLY A 88 -8.42 -6.73 -1.84
CA GLY A 88 -8.73 -7.58 -0.70
C GLY A 88 -7.57 -7.79 0.27
N GLY A 89 -6.60 -6.87 0.33
CA GLY A 89 -5.48 -6.91 1.26
C GLY A 89 -4.19 -6.28 0.74
N TYR A 90 -3.09 -6.54 1.42
CA TYR A 90 -1.76 -6.12 1.01
C TYR A 90 -1.23 -7.02 -0.11
N PRO A 91 -0.92 -6.49 -1.31
CA PRO A 91 -0.47 -7.29 -2.45
C PRO A 91 0.90 -7.89 -2.20
N LYS A 92 1.05 -9.21 -2.44
CA LYS A 92 2.32 -9.92 -2.33
C LYS A 92 3.34 -9.40 -3.34
N GLY A 93 4.62 -9.43 -2.95
CA GLY A 93 5.71 -8.92 -3.77
C GLY A 93 5.77 -7.40 -3.86
N ARG A 94 5.16 -6.67 -2.92
CA ARG A 94 5.04 -5.21 -2.97
C ARG A 94 5.49 -4.55 -1.68
N ILE A 95 5.94 -3.30 -1.84
CA ILE A 95 6.30 -2.41 -0.73
C ILE A 95 5.07 -1.56 -0.37
N ILE A 96 4.73 -1.57 0.91
CA ILE A 96 3.66 -0.78 1.52
C ILE A 96 4.30 0.21 2.49
N GLU A 97 3.88 1.46 2.45
CA GLU A 97 4.22 2.45 3.48
C GLU A 97 2.97 2.78 4.30
N ILE A 98 3.07 2.59 5.61
CA ILE A 98 2.07 2.99 6.61
C ILE A 98 2.65 4.18 7.36
N PHE A 99 1.98 5.33 7.32
CA PHE A 99 2.47 6.54 7.99
C PHE A 99 1.34 7.32 8.66
N GLY A 100 1.69 8.13 9.63
CA GLY A 100 0.74 8.93 10.39
C GLY A 100 1.38 9.50 11.67
N PRO A 101 0.63 10.31 12.42
CA PRO A 101 1.05 10.83 13.71
C PRO A 101 1.39 9.72 14.70
N GLU A 102 2.03 10.10 15.80
CA GLU A 102 2.25 9.20 16.92
C GLU A 102 0.91 8.67 17.48
N SER A 103 0.94 7.45 18.01
CA SER A 103 -0.24 6.81 18.63
C SER A 103 -1.47 6.70 17.72
N SER A 104 -1.30 6.73 16.39
CA SER A 104 -2.39 6.57 15.41
C SER A 104 -2.73 5.11 15.09
N GLY A 105 -2.02 4.11 15.65
CA GLY A 105 -2.28 2.69 15.43
C GLY A 105 -1.46 2.03 14.32
N LYS A 106 -0.42 2.68 13.78
CA LYS A 106 0.41 2.15 12.67
C LYS A 106 0.94 0.73 12.93
N THR A 107 1.57 0.52 14.08
CA THR A 107 2.09 -0.78 14.51
C THR A 107 0.97 -1.81 14.70
N THR A 108 -0.20 -1.39 15.20
CA THR A 108 -1.38 -2.26 15.34
C THR A 108 -1.83 -2.83 13.98
N PHE A 109 -1.95 -1.99 12.95
CA PHE A 109 -2.29 -2.47 11.60
C PHE A 109 -1.24 -3.41 11.02
N ALA A 110 0.04 -3.17 11.27
CA ALA A 110 1.11 -4.05 10.81
C ALA A 110 1.10 -5.40 11.55
N LEU A 111 0.82 -5.41 12.86
CA LEU A 111 0.72 -6.64 13.65
C LEU A 111 -0.51 -7.48 13.24
N HIS A 112 -1.65 -6.85 12.94
CA HIS A 112 -2.79 -7.58 12.39
C HIS A 112 -2.45 -8.24 11.04
N ALA A 113 -1.72 -7.56 10.16
CA ALA A 113 -1.27 -8.16 8.90
C ALA A 113 -0.33 -9.36 9.12
N ILE A 114 0.55 -9.31 10.13
CA ILE A 114 1.37 -10.46 10.55
C ILE A 114 0.49 -11.60 11.01
N ALA A 115 -0.47 -11.34 11.90
CA ALA A 115 -1.40 -12.37 12.39
C ALA A 115 -2.17 -13.04 11.24
N GLU A 116 -2.64 -12.24 10.25
CA GLU A 116 -3.34 -12.79 9.08
C GLU A 116 -2.41 -13.62 8.16
N ALA A 117 -1.14 -13.24 8.03
CA ALA A 117 -0.15 -14.04 7.32
C ALA A 117 0.11 -15.38 8.01
N GLN A 118 0.31 -15.37 9.33
CA GLN A 118 0.55 -16.57 10.15
C GLN A 118 -0.66 -17.51 10.17
N LYS A 119 -1.89 -16.99 10.24
CA LYS A 119 -3.13 -17.80 10.12
C LYS A 119 -3.20 -18.60 8.82
N LYS A 120 -2.54 -18.10 7.75
CA LYS A 120 -2.43 -18.81 6.46
C LYS A 120 -1.20 -19.73 6.38
N GLY A 121 -0.48 -19.92 7.48
CA GLY A 121 0.75 -20.73 7.54
C GLY A 121 1.99 -20.02 6.98
N GLY A 122 1.91 -18.70 6.79
CA GLY A 122 3.03 -17.89 6.29
C GLY A 122 4.03 -17.53 7.40
N TYR A 123 5.28 -17.31 7.00
CA TYR A 123 6.33 -16.83 7.89
C TYR A 123 6.41 -15.31 7.93
N ALA A 124 6.53 -14.78 9.13
CA ALA A 124 6.57 -13.33 9.37
C ALA A 124 7.87 -12.91 10.07
N ALA A 125 8.38 -11.74 9.69
CA ALA A 125 9.50 -11.10 10.37
C ALA A 125 9.15 -9.66 10.77
N PHE A 126 9.67 -9.24 11.92
CA PHE A 126 9.53 -7.90 12.46
C PHE A 126 10.91 -7.30 12.77
N ILE A 127 11.23 -6.19 12.14
CA ILE A 127 12.47 -5.44 12.38
C ILE A 127 12.11 -4.26 13.27
N ASP A 128 12.40 -4.41 14.55
CA ASP A 128 12.09 -3.45 15.61
C ASP A 128 13.25 -2.48 15.81
N ALA A 129 13.33 -1.46 14.99
CA ALA A 129 14.36 -0.43 15.10
C ALA A 129 14.08 0.60 16.21
N GLU A 130 12.85 0.66 16.74
CA GLU A 130 12.47 1.51 17.87
C GLU A 130 12.66 0.80 19.24
N HIS A 131 12.90 -0.53 19.24
CA HIS A 131 12.99 -1.36 20.46
C HIS A 131 11.75 -1.27 21.35
N ALA A 132 10.55 -1.17 20.71
CA ALA A 132 9.30 -0.86 21.39
C ALA A 132 8.20 -1.91 21.21
N LEU A 133 8.50 -3.06 20.59
CA LEU A 133 7.53 -4.14 20.39
C LEU A 133 7.17 -4.78 21.73
N ASP A 134 5.88 -4.71 22.09
CA ASP A 134 5.33 -5.42 23.24
C ASP A 134 4.82 -6.81 22.82
N PRO A 135 5.44 -7.91 23.28
CA PRO A 135 5.01 -9.28 22.95
C PRO A 135 3.62 -9.61 23.49
N VAL A 136 3.22 -9.03 24.63
CA VAL A 136 1.89 -9.26 25.22
C VAL A 136 0.83 -8.64 24.35
N TYR A 137 1.06 -7.42 23.88
CA TYR A 137 0.17 -6.76 22.95
C TYR A 137 0.11 -7.47 21.59
N ALA A 138 1.26 -7.86 21.02
CA ALA A 138 1.30 -8.62 19.77
C ALA A 138 0.48 -9.92 19.86
N LYS A 139 0.63 -10.67 20.96
CA LYS A 139 -0.17 -11.88 21.22
C LYS A 139 -1.66 -11.60 21.33
N ALA A 140 -2.04 -10.49 21.98
CA ALA A 140 -3.45 -10.09 22.11
C ALA A 140 -4.09 -9.77 20.77
N LEU A 141 -3.30 -9.30 19.77
CA LEU A 141 -3.74 -9.07 18.39
C LEU A 141 -3.79 -10.34 17.53
N GLY A 142 -3.43 -11.50 18.11
CA GLY A 142 -3.45 -12.80 17.43
C GLY A 142 -2.15 -13.18 16.72
N VAL A 143 -1.05 -12.45 17.00
CA VAL A 143 0.28 -12.83 16.51
C VAL A 143 0.79 -14.06 17.27
N ASP A 144 1.21 -15.08 16.54
CA ASP A 144 2.00 -16.19 17.11
C ASP A 144 3.42 -15.70 17.34
N ILE A 145 3.71 -15.34 18.58
CA ILE A 145 5.00 -14.79 19.01
C ILE A 145 6.13 -15.82 19.00
N ASP A 146 5.80 -17.11 19.11
CA ASP A 146 6.80 -18.19 19.12
C ASP A 146 7.36 -18.44 17.71
N SER A 147 6.59 -18.15 16.67
CA SER A 147 7.00 -18.27 15.27
C SER A 147 7.43 -16.95 14.63
N LEU A 148 7.23 -15.81 15.30
CA LEU A 148 7.62 -14.50 14.78
C LEU A 148 9.12 -14.30 14.82
N ILE A 149 9.75 -14.04 13.67
CA ILE A 149 11.16 -13.69 13.60
C ILE A 149 11.33 -12.22 13.98
N LEU A 150 11.96 -11.96 15.12
CA LEU A 150 12.24 -10.61 15.63
C LEU A 150 13.71 -10.27 15.44
N SER A 151 14.01 -9.06 14.95
CA SER A 151 15.34 -8.48 14.90
C SER A 151 15.32 -7.06 15.43
N GLN A 152 16.30 -6.73 16.28
CA GLN A 152 16.51 -5.40 16.86
C GLN A 152 17.91 -4.90 16.46
N PRO A 153 18.04 -4.29 15.29
CA PRO A 153 19.32 -3.86 14.74
C PRO A 153 19.85 -2.60 15.41
N ASP A 154 21.18 -2.46 15.49
CA ASP A 154 21.85 -1.30 16.09
C ASP A 154 21.86 -0.06 15.17
N ASN A 155 21.74 -0.24 13.86
CA ASN A 155 21.76 0.85 12.87
C ASN A 155 20.93 0.51 11.62
N GLY A 156 20.71 1.53 10.78
CA GLY A 156 19.88 1.41 9.60
C GLY A 156 20.46 0.49 8.52
N GLU A 157 21.79 0.46 8.35
CA GLU A 157 22.46 -0.43 7.40
C GLU A 157 22.22 -1.89 7.79
N GLN A 158 22.46 -2.25 9.05
CA GLN A 158 22.24 -3.59 9.57
C GLN A 158 20.77 -4.01 9.43
N ALA A 159 19.84 -3.13 9.78
CA ALA A 159 18.41 -3.38 9.61
C ALA A 159 18.08 -3.78 8.15
N LEU A 160 18.53 -2.98 7.19
CA LEU A 160 18.21 -3.17 5.77
C LEU A 160 18.95 -4.36 5.15
N GLU A 161 20.13 -4.72 5.64
CA GLU A 161 20.86 -5.94 5.26
C GLU A 161 20.15 -7.19 5.76
N ILE A 162 19.63 -7.17 7.01
CA ILE A 162 18.81 -8.26 7.55
C ILE A 162 17.53 -8.43 6.71
N VAL A 163 16.84 -7.33 6.40
CA VAL A 163 15.68 -7.36 5.50
C VAL A 163 16.06 -7.98 4.15
N GLU A 164 17.17 -7.57 3.54
CA GLU A 164 17.63 -8.11 2.27
C GLU A 164 17.89 -9.63 2.36
N ALA A 165 18.55 -10.10 3.41
CA ALA A 165 18.86 -11.50 3.62
C ALA A 165 17.59 -12.35 3.79
N LEU A 166 16.65 -11.89 4.64
CA LEU A 166 15.38 -12.57 4.88
C LEU A 166 14.52 -12.65 3.62
N VAL A 167 14.39 -11.56 2.88
CA VAL A 167 13.61 -11.54 1.62
C VAL A 167 14.25 -12.41 0.54
N ARG A 168 15.59 -12.44 0.44
CA ARG A 168 16.32 -13.30 -0.51
C ARG A 168 16.15 -14.79 -0.23
N SER A 169 15.85 -15.18 1.00
CA SER A 169 15.58 -16.58 1.34
C SER A 169 14.35 -17.16 0.64
N ASN A 170 13.46 -16.31 0.15
CA ASN A 170 12.12 -16.63 -0.39
C ASN A 170 11.22 -17.39 0.62
N ALA A 171 11.56 -17.39 1.91
CA ALA A 171 10.80 -18.08 2.95
C ALA A 171 9.83 -17.15 3.69
N ILE A 172 10.00 -15.83 3.57
CA ILE A 172 9.21 -14.84 4.34
C ILE A 172 8.05 -14.32 3.50
N ASP A 173 6.83 -14.46 4.00
CA ASP A 173 5.61 -13.94 3.36
C ASP A 173 5.39 -12.45 3.68
N ILE A 174 5.69 -12.04 4.91
CA ILE A 174 5.55 -10.65 5.36
C ILE A 174 6.73 -10.22 6.21
N ILE A 175 7.23 -9.03 5.97
CA ILE A 175 8.24 -8.37 6.79
C ILE A 175 7.79 -6.95 7.12
N VAL A 176 7.88 -6.59 8.41
CA VAL A 176 7.55 -5.26 8.92
C VAL A 176 8.82 -4.58 9.40
N ILE A 177 9.00 -3.31 9.09
CA ILE A 177 10.08 -2.46 9.57
C ILE A 177 9.47 -1.31 10.36
N ASP A 178 9.70 -1.28 11.67
CA ASP A 178 9.17 -0.27 12.60
C ASP A 178 10.31 0.41 13.35
N SER A 179 10.67 1.65 13.06
CA SER A 179 10.15 2.46 11.96
C SER A 179 11.29 3.01 11.09
N VAL A 180 10.94 3.50 9.89
CA VAL A 180 11.91 4.19 9.01
C VAL A 180 12.60 5.35 9.71
N ALA A 181 11.88 6.05 10.61
CA ALA A 181 12.45 7.17 11.37
C ALA A 181 13.61 6.75 12.28
N ALA A 182 13.60 5.50 12.77
CA ALA A 182 14.62 4.94 13.64
C ALA A 182 15.78 4.27 12.88
N LEU A 183 15.72 4.18 11.55
CA LEU A 183 16.83 3.68 10.74
C LEU A 183 17.94 4.73 10.64
N VAL A 184 18.70 4.88 11.73
CA VAL A 184 19.82 5.84 11.81
C VAL A 184 21.02 5.25 11.08
N PRO A 185 21.67 5.98 10.16
CA PRO A 185 22.90 5.55 9.52
C PRO A 185 24.04 5.33 10.54
N LYS A 186 24.85 4.29 10.35
CA LYS A 186 25.97 3.97 11.22
C LYS A 186 26.92 5.16 11.40
N ALA A 187 27.22 5.89 10.35
CA ALA A 187 28.09 7.08 10.41
C ALA A 187 27.51 8.21 11.27
N GLU A 188 26.20 8.28 11.45
CA GLU A 188 25.53 9.24 12.33
C GLU A 188 25.63 8.81 13.80
N ILE A 189 25.58 7.49 14.06
CA ILE A 189 25.73 6.92 15.41
C ILE A 189 27.18 7.05 15.91
N GLU A 190 28.17 6.85 15.04
CA GLU A 190 29.59 6.92 15.33
C GLU A 190 30.15 8.34 15.35
N GLY A 191 29.39 9.35 14.88
CA GLY A 191 29.76 10.76 14.88
C GLY A 191 29.62 11.43 16.25
N ASP A 192 30.21 12.59 16.39
CA ASP A 192 30.11 13.38 17.61
C ASP A 192 28.74 14.08 17.73
N MET A 193 28.29 14.32 18.96
CA MET A 193 27.05 15.06 19.22
C MET A 193 27.17 16.51 18.67
N GLY A 194 26.31 16.83 17.71
CA GLY A 194 26.30 18.13 17.03
C GLY A 194 26.81 18.10 15.60
N ASP A 195 27.36 16.99 15.16
CA ASP A 195 27.76 16.80 13.77
C ASP A 195 26.56 16.87 12.81
N SER A 196 26.78 17.46 11.64
CA SER A 196 25.73 17.57 10.61
C SER A 196 25.75 16.38 9.67
N HIS A 197 24.77 15.50 9.78
CA HIS A 197 24.61 14.30 8.95
C HIS A 197 23.47 14.45 7.93
N VAL A 198 23.31 15.62 7.35
CA VAL A 198 22.21 15.96 6.44
C VAL A 198 22.13 14.96 5.26
N GLY A 199 20.98 14.31 5.15
CA GLY A 199 20.62 13.48 4.01
C GLY A 199 21.22 12.05 4.00
N LEU A 200 21.97 11.63 5.01
CA LEU A 200 22.51 10.27 5.07
C LEU A 200 21.39 9.22 5.08
N GLN A 201 20.38 9.39 5.93
CA GLN A 201 19.23 8.50 5.98
C GLN A 201 18.49 8.42 4.63
N ALA A 202 18.32 9.54 3.94
CA ALA A 202 17.69 9.55 2.62
C ALA A 202 18.51 8.83 1.55
N ARG A 203 19.84 8.88 1.62
CA ARG A 203 20.76 8.12 0.75
C ARG A 203 20.66 6.63 1.04
N LEU A 204 20.70 6.22 2.32
CA LEU A 204 20.54 4.85 2.78
C LEU A 204 19.22 4.26 2.27
N MET A 205 18.10 4.94 2.50
CA MET A 205 16.78 4.52 2.01
C MET A 205 16.71 4.44 0.48
N SER A 206 17.34 5.38 -0.23
CA SER A 206 17.38 5.33 -1.70
C SER A 206 18.16 4.13 -2.22
N GLN A 207 19.27 3.78 -1.58
CA GLN A 207 20.06 2.60 -1.90
C GLN A 207 19.29 1.31 -1.59
N ALA A 208 18.68 1.22 -0.41
CA ALA A 208 17.88 0.08 0.02
C ALA A 208 16.71 -0.18 -0.94
N MET A 209 15.94 0.85 -1.29
CA MET A 209 14.80 0.68 -2.20
C MET A 209 15.21 0.17 -3.57
N ARG A 210 16.35 0.61 -4.12
CA ARG A 210 16.88 0.09 -5.40
C ARG A 210 17.24 -1.39 -5.32
N LYS A 211 17.79 -1.84 -4.20
CA LYS A 211 18.15 -3.26 -3.98
C LYS A 211 16.90 -4.11 -3.70
N LEU A 212 16.06 -3.66 -2.77
CA LEU A 212 14.96 -4.47 -2.23
C LEU A 212 13.78 -4.62 -3.18
N ALA A 213 13.43 -3.59 -3.98
CA ALA A 213 12.22 -3.62 -4.79
C ALA A 213 12.14 -4.82 -5.74
N GLY A 214 13.25 -5.14 -6.43
CA GLY A 214 13.31 -6.28 -7.34
C GLY A 214 13.25 -7.63 -6.63
N ILE A 215 13.88 -7.73 -5.46
CA ILE A 215 13.94 -8.96 -4.67
C ILE A 215 12.57 -9.23 -4.04
N ILE A 216 11.95 -8.22 -3.42
CA ILE A 216 10.61 -8.28 -2.83
C ILE A 216 9.58 -8.74 -3.87
N ASN A 217 9.65 -8.21 -5.09
CA ASN A 217 8.75 -8.64 -6.17
C ASN A 217 8.93 -10.12 -6.53
N LYS A 218 10.18 -10.59 -6.62
CA LYS A 218 10.49 -11.98 -6.97
C LYS A 218 10.12 -12.97 -5.86
N SER A 219 10.40 -12.63 -4.61
CA SER A 219 10.10 -13.47 -3.44
C SER A 219 8.63 -13.49 -3.07
N LYS A 220 7.80 -12.62 -3.67
CA LYS A 220 6.39 -12.44 -3.31
C LYS A 220 6.17 -12.00 -1.85
N THR A 221 7.18 -11.49 -1.18
CA THR A 221 7.10 -10.98 0.20
C THR A 221 6.30 -9.68 0.23
N VAL A 222 5.43 -9.50 1.22
CA VAL A 222 4.83 -8.20 1.55
C VAL A 222 5.79 -7.46 2.47
N ALA A 223 6.28 -6.29 2.07
CA ALA A 223 7.19 -5.48 2.88
C ALA A 223 6.47 -4.21 3.36
N ILE A 224 6.21 -4.12 4.67
CA ILE A 224 5.56 -2.97 5.30
C ILE A 224 6.61 -2.11 5.98
N PHE A 225 6.69 -0.85 5.58
CA PHE A 225 7.52 0.18 6.21
C PHE A 225 6.61 1.12 7.00
N ILE A 226 6.76 1.12 8.31
CA ILE A 226 6.11 2.08 9.18
C ILE A 226 6.92 3.37 9.18
N ASN A 227 6.26 4.52 9.07
CA ASN A 227 6.93 5.80 8.99
C ASN A 227 6.24 6.85 9.87
N GLN A 228 7.02 7.79 10.35
CA GLN A 228 6.54 8.91 11.13
C GLN A 228 6.38 10.15 10.25
N ILE A 229 5.44 11.02 10.61
CA ILE A 229 5.29 12.34 9.99
C ILE A 229 6.27 13.31 10.65
N ARG A 230 6.88 14.14 9.82
CA ARG A 230 7.71 15.28 10.22
C ARG A 230 7.18 16.54 9.54
N GLU A 231 7.32 17.67 10.17
CA GLU A 231 6.95 18.95 9.58
C GLU A 231 8.15 19.64 8.96
N LYS A 232 7.97 20.18 7.77
CA LYS A 232 8.95 21.03 7.12
C LYS A 232 8.77 22.47 7.58
N VAL A 233 9.81 23.04 8.15
CA VAL A 233 9.84 24.45 8.52
C VAL A 233 9.85 25.33 7.26
N GLY A 234 9.06 26.42 7.26
CA GLY A 234 9.06 27.42 6.19
C GLY A 234 8.18 27.11 4.97
N VAL A 235 7.29 26.13 5.04
CA VAL A 235 6.32 25.88 3.96
C VAL A 235 5.14 26.84 4.10
N LEU A 236 5.07 27.84 3.20
CA LEU A 236 3.97 28.83 3.19
C LEU A 236 2.72 28.33 2.45
N PHE A 237 2.85 27.38 1.50
CA PHE A 237 1.74 26.84 0.70
C PHE A 237 1.82 25.32 0.60
N GLY A 238 0.67 24.64 0.67
CA GLY A 238 0.57 23.18 0.65
C GLY A 238 0.73 22.55 2.03
N SER A 239 0.79 21.20 2.09
CA SER A 239 0.98 20.49 3.36
C SER A 239 2.45 20.53 3.80
N PRO A 240 2.76 21.00 5.01
CA PRO A 240 4.11 20.96 5.57
C PRO A 240 4.55 19.53 5.91
N GLU A 241 3.60 18.62 6.03
CA GLU A 241 3.87 17.23 6.45
C GLU A 241 4.70 16.46 5.43
N THR A 242 5.70 15.76 5.92
CA THR A 242 6.53 14.83 5.15
C THR A 242 6.87 13.61 5.98
N THR A 243 7.23 12.50 5.35
CA THR A 243 7.70 11.29 6.02
C THR A 243 9.23 11.28 6.08
N SER A 244 9.81 10.58 7.10
CA SER A 244 11.26 10.38 7.26
C SER A 244 11.85 9.54 6.13
N GLY A 245 13.19 9.52 5.99
CA GLY A 245 13.88 8.70 5.00
C GLY A 245 13.84 9.23 3.56
N GLY A 246 13.47 10.51 3.35
CA GLY A 246 13.49 11.17 2.05
C GLY A 246 12.32 10.77 1.14
N ARG A 247 12.57 10.77 -0.20
CA ARG A 247 11.52 10.55 -1.20
C ARG A 247 11.47 9.12 -1.74
N ALA A 248 12.49 8.29 -1.50
CA ALA A 248 12.63 6.99 -2.16
C ALA A 248 11.42 6.09 -1.87
N LEU A 249 11.04 5.94 -0.60
CA LEU A 249 9.91 5.11 -0.20
C LEU A 249 8.59 5.56 -0.85
N LYS A 250 8.36 6.88 -0.97
CA LYS A 250 7.18 7.44 -1.65
C LYS A 250 7.06 6.99 -3.12
N PHE A 251 8.19 6.81 -3.81
CA PHE A 251 8.20 6.36 -5.20
C PHE A 251 8.09 4.84 -5.31
N TYR A 252 8.85 4.10 -4.49
CA TYR A 252 8.93 2.64 -4.56
C TYR A 252 7.69 1.93 -4.01
N SER A 253 7.03 2.49 -2.98
CA SER A 253 5.81 1.90 -2.44
C SER A 253 4.71 1.76 -3.49
N THR A 254 4.04 0.62 -3.46
CA THR A 254 2.85 0.33 -4.28
C THR A 254 1.60 0.92 -3.62
N ILE A 255 1.51 0.79 -2.31
CA ILE A 255 0.42 1.33 -1.47
C ILE A 255 1.03 2.26 -0.43
N ARG A 256 0.34 3.37 -0.14
CA ARG A 256 0.65 4.27 0.97
C ARG A 256 -0.62 4.57 1.74
N LEU A 257 -0.58 4.34 3.04
CA LEU A 257 -1.67 4.53 3.97
C LEU A 257 -1.35 5.65 4.95
N ASP A 258 -2.19 6.67 4.98
CA ASP A 258 -2.18 7.74 6.00
C ASP A 258 -3.17 7.35 7.09
N ILE A 259 -2.65 7.08 8.30
CA ILE A 259 -3.44 6.62 9.45
C ILE A 259 -3.55 7.73 10.47
N ARG A 260 -4.79 8.11 10.80
CA ARG A 260 -5.07 9.19 11.75
C ARG A 260 -6.19 8.82 12.71
N ARG A 261 -5.97 9.09 13.98
CA ARG A 261 -7.04 9.07 14.98
C ARG A 261 -8.02 10.22 14.68
N VAL A 262 -9.31 9.91 14.62
CA VAL A 262 -10.39 10.88 14.37
C VAL A 262 -11.11 11.22 15.65
N ASP A 263 -11.50 10.18 16.42
CA ASP A 263 -12.27 10.34 17.64
C ASP A 263 -11.89 9.27 18.65
N GLN A 264 -12.38 9.42 19.88
CA GLN A 264 -12.17 8.50 20.99
C GLN A 264 -13.45 7.73 21.28
N ILE A 265 -13.37 6.41 21.29
CA ILE A 265 -14.47 5.53 21.66
C ILE A 265 -14.50 5.41 23.18
N LYS A 266 -15.66 5.67 23.77
CA LYS A 266 -15.87 5.67 25.22
C LYS A 266 -16.97 4.70 25.63
N GLN A 267 -16.79 4.07 26.77
CA GLN A 267 -17.84 3.33 27.47
C GLN A 267 -18.14 4.06 28.77
N GLY A 268 -19.27 4.81 28.80
CA GLY A 268 -19.53 5.79 29.85
C GLY A 268 -18.51 6.93 29.80
N SER A 269 -17.73 7.11 30.87
CA SER A 269 -16.63 8.10 30.93
C SER A 269 -15.28 7.58 30.46
N ASP A 270 -15.12 6.27 30.36
CA ASP A 270 -13.82 5.64 30.17
C ASP A 270 -13.49 5.45 28.68
N PRO A 271 -12.31 5.88 28.24
CA PRO A 271 -11.86 5.65 26.87
C PRO A 271 -11.47 4.19 26.69
N ILE A 272 -12.16 3.51 25.78
CA ILE A 272 -11.90 2.09 25.46
C ILE A 272 -11.22 1.87 24.12
N GLY A 273 -11.14 2.90 23.28
CA GLY A 273 -10.55 2.78 21.94
C GLY A 273 -10.54 4.10 21.19
N ASN A 274 -10.17 4.04 19.93
CA ASN A 274 -10.16 5.18 19.01
C ASN A 274 -10.81 4.80 17.69
N LEU A 275 -11.63 5.69 17.15
CA LEU A 275 -12.02 5.68 15.75
C LEU A 275 -10.82 6.16 14.91
N THR A 276 -10.32 5.32 14.05
CA THR A 276 -9.13 5.57 13.23
C THR A 276 -9.49 5.62 11.76
N ARG A 277 -9.09 6.69 11.09
CA ARG A 277 -9.26 6.87 9.66
C ARG A 277 -7.99 6.46 8.93
N VAL A 278 -8.12 5.52 8.00
CA VAL A 278 -7.06 5.08 7.09
C VAL A 278 -7.38 5.58 5.68
N LYS A 279 -6.54 6.49 5.17
CA LYS A 279 -6.67 7.02 3.81
C LYS A 279 -5.64 6.35 2.90
N VAL A 280 -6.10 5.75 1.82
CA VAL A 280 -5.26 5.18 0.77
C VAL A 280 -4.75 6.30 -0.13
N VAL A 281 -3.62 6.93 0.21
CA VAL A 281 -3.10 8.11 -0.53
C VAL A 281 -2.37 7.75 -1.81
N LYS A 282 -1.97 6.47 -1.96
CA LYS A 282 -1.38 5.92 -3.18
C LYS A 282 -1.76 4.46 -3.30
N ASN A 283 -2.13 4.05 -4.51
CA ASN A 283 -2.39 2.67 -4.86
C ASN A 283 -2.03 2.44 -6.33
N LYS A 284 -1.18 1.45 -6.62
CA LYS A 284 -0.79 1.08 -8.00
C LYS A 284 -1.53 -0.15 -8.51
N VAL A 285 -2.36 -0.81 -7.68
CA VAL A 285 -3.08 -2.04 -8.03
C VAL A 285 -4.60 -1.86 -8.09
N ALA A 286 -5.11 -0.72 -7.59
CA ALA A 286 -6.52 -0.33 -7.64
C ALA A 286 -6.65 1.20 -7.56
N PRO A 287 -7.85 1.79 -7.77
CA PRO A 287 -8.06 3.24 -7.63
C PRO A 287 -7.71 3.72 -6.22
N PRO A 288 -6.87 4.79 -6.09
CA PRO A 288 -6.48 5.36 -4.81
C PRO A 288 -7.57 6.26 -4.21
N PHE A 289 -7.25 6.90 -3.07
CA PHE A 289 -8.01 7.91 -2.33
C PHE A 289 -9.25 7.41 -1.61
N LYS A 290 -9.49 6.11 -1.54
CA LYS A 290 -10.50 5.53 -0.67
C LYS A 290 -10.13 5.69 0.79
N ILE A 291 -11.14 5.75 1.65
CA ILE A 291 -11.03 5.92 3.09
C ILE A 291 -11.71 4.73 3.76
N ALA A 292 -11.06 4.18 4.80
CA ALA A 292 -11.62 3.24 5.74
C ALA A 292 -11.65 3.89 7.13
N GLU A 293 -12.76 3.78 7.84
CA GLU A 293 -12.89 4.17 9.24
C GLU A 293 -13.02 2.89 10.06
N ILE A 294 -12.17 2.76 11.07
CA ILE A 294 -11.92 1.49 11.76
C ILE A 294 -11.81 1.76 13.25
N ASP A 295 -12.57 1.01 14.04
CA ASP A 295 -12.51 1.06 15.49
C ASP A 295 -11.32 0.24 15.99
N LEU A 296 -10.36 0.92 16.65
CA LEU A 296 -9.26 0.30 17.36
C LEU A 296 -9.57 0.27 18.87
N ILE A 297 -9.79 -0.91 19.40
CA ILE A 297 -10.05 -1.12 20.83
C ILE A 297 -8.74 -1.38 21.56
N TYR A 298 -8.52 -0.68 22.67
CA TYR A 298 -7.30 -0.84 23.46
C TYR A 298 -7.13 -2.28 23.95
N GLY A 299 -5.93 -2.83 23.76
CA GLY A 299 -5.60 -4.20 24.11
C GLY A 299 -6.19 -5.30 23.20
N LYS A 300 -7.10 -4.94 22.25
CA LYS A 300 -7.74 -5.91 21.35
C LYS A 300 -7.47 -5.61 19.87
N GLY A 301 -7.07 -4.37 19.52
CA GLY A 301 -6.83 -3.96 18.14
C GLY A 301 -8.10 -3.67 17.35
N ILE A 302 -8.13 -4.11 16.09
CA ILE A 302 -9.25 -3.87 15.16
C ILE A 302 -10.50 -4.59 15.67
N SER A 303 -11.61 -3.84 15.75
CA SER A 303 -12.94 -4.38 16.10
C SER A 303 -13.58 -5.04 14.87
N TYR A 304 -13.18 -6.29 14.60
CA TYR A 304 -13.67 -7.03 13.44
C TYR A 304 -15.20 -7.21 13.46
N GLU A 305 -15.76 -7.57 14.62
CA GLU A 305 -17.21 -7.73 14.80
C GLU A 305 -17.96 -6.41 14.59
N GLY A 306 -17.36 -5.30 15.03
CA GLY A 306 -17.89 -3.95 14.79
C GLY A 306 -17.92 -3.62 13.29
N GLU A 307 -16.86 -3.89 12.57
CA GLU A 307 -16.81 -3.69 11.11
C GLU A 307 -17.85 -4.53 10.36
N VAL A 308 -18.03 -5.80 10.76
CA VAL A 308 -19.06 -6.68 10.17
C VAL A 308 -20.45 -6.11 10.38
N LEU A 309 -20.75 -5.63 11.58
CA LEU A 309 -22.04 -5.04 11.91
C LEU A 309 -22.29 -3.74 11.13
N ASP A 310 -21.33 -2.85 11.08
CA ASP A 310 -21.44 -1.59 10.34
C ASP A 310 -21.59 -1.81 8.83
N LEU A 311 -20.84 -2.76 8.26
CA LEU A 311 -20.99 -3.14 6.85
C LEU A 311 -22.37 -3.76 6.59
N ALA A 312 -22.82 -4.67 7.45
CA ALA A 312 -24.13 -5.30 7.32
C ALA A 312 -25.27 -4.26 7.38
N THR A 313 -25.14 -3.26 8.23
CA THR A 313 -26.07 -2.13 8.30
C THR A 313 -26.02 -1.26 7.04
N ASN A 314 -24.80 -0.96 6.53
CA ASN A 314 -24.63 -0.14 5.34
C ASN A 314 -25.14 -0.82 4.05
N PHE A 315 -25.23 -2.14 4.06
CA PHE A 315 -25.81 -2.95 2.96
C PHE A 315 -27.26 -3.36 3.19
N ASP A 316 -27.94 -2.77 4.19
CA ASP A 316 -29.35 -3.06 4.55
C ASP A 316 -29.60 -4.56 4.85
N ILE A 317 -28.58 -5.29 5.33
CA ILE A 317 -28.71 -6.69 5.73
C ILE A 317 -29.25 -6.80 7.16
N VAL A 318 -28.91 -5.82 8.02
CA VAL A 318 -29.33 -5.74 9.41
C VAL A 318 -29.80 -4.30 9.69
N GLU A 319 -30.94 -4.16 10.38
CA GLU A 319 -31.40 -2.86 10.89
C GLU A 319 -30.63 -2.49 12.18
N LYS A 320 -30.28 -1.21 12.32
CA LYS A 320 -29.50 -0.69 13.46
C LYS A 320 -30.43 -0.28 14.59
#